data_0281413826278b8c644fb88d80680b26
#
_entry.id   0281413826278b8c644fb88d80680b26
#
_cell.length_a   1.000
_cell.length_b   1.000
_cell.length_c   1.000
_cell.angle_alpha   90.00
_cell.angle_beta   90.00
_cell.angle_gamma   90.00
#
_symmetry.space_group_name_H-M   'P 1'
#
loop_
_entity.id
_entity.type
_entity.pdbx_description
1 polymer ?
#
loop_
_entity_poly.entity_id
_entity_poly.type
_entity_poly.pdbx_seq_one_letter_code
_entity_poly.pdbx_strand_id
1 'polypeptide(L)'
;MNKYTLYLPLFFALFALAGCEKEHTGYLFTENTRYPIDSLKIIRYEDYNQEVIRLEEQLNSYSGEILDSLNAYRTIEAEEEKIIEELDRLEGIMNKHGEKLNAYLDQFEDESDADPDRVQELTDNCEKAYEAWVTYELEVYQPVYQIRDRIERKIKALCQEAGLETPFTIARELEKLQKQQALDIPWT
;
A
#
# COMPACT_ATOMS: atom_id res chain seq x y z
N MET A 1 -33.42 -16.49 -16.98
CA MET A 1 -32.35 -15.50 -16.70
C MET A 1 -31.65 -15.97 -15.45
N ASN A 2 -30.47 -16.50 -15.63
CA ASN A 2 -29.69 -17.16 -14.59
C ASN A 2 -29.15 -16.11 -13.63
N LYS A 3 -29.35 -16.24 -12.31
CA LYS A 3 -28.88 -15.31 -11.29
C LYS A 3 -27.35 -15.16 -11.31
N TYR A 4 -26.64 -16.13 -11.83
CA TYR A 4 -25.17 -16.18 -11.88
C TYR A 4 -24.56 -15.27 -12.92
N THR A 5 -25.28 -14.91 -13.98
CA THR A 5 -24.80 -14.01 -15.04
C THR A 5 -24.61 -12.56 -14.59
N LEU A 6 -25.15 -12.20 -13.40
CA LEU A 6 -25.07 -10.82 -12.89
C LEU A 6 -23.86 -10.63 -11.95
N TYR A 7 -23.36 -11.70 -11.33
CA TYR A 7 -22.27 -11.63 -10.36
C TYR A 7 -20.88 -11.75 -11.01
N LEU A 8 -20.79 -12.52 -12.12
CA LEU A 8 -19.53 -12.69 -12.83
C LEU A 8 -18.92 -11.38 -13.35
N PRO A 9 -19.68 -10.49 -14.04
CA PRO A 9 -19.12 -9.21 -14.45
C PRO A 9 -18.84 -8.24 -13.30
N LEU A 10 -19.53 -8.37 -12.16
CA LEU A 10 -19.24 -7.56 -10.98
C LEU A 10 -17.94 -8.02 -10.30
N PHE A 11 -17.68 -9.32 -10.28
CA PHE A 11 -16.45 -9.92 -9.77
C PHE A 11 -15.24 -9.50 -10.62
N PHE A 12 -15.36 -9.56 -11.96
CA PHE A 12 -14.31 -9.09 -12.87
C PHE A 12 -14.11 -7.56 -12.83
N ALA A 13 -15.16 -6.78 -12.60
CA ALA A 13 -15.05 -5.34 -12.44
C ALA A 13 -14.32 -4.94 -11.16
N LEU A 14 -14.49 -5.69 -10.06
CA LEU A 14 -13.74 -5.50 -8.82
C LEU A 14 -12.26 -5.89 -8.99
N PHE A 15 -11.94 -6.96 -9.70
CA PHE A 15 -10.56 -7.33 -10.03
C PHE A 15 -9.87 -6.31 -10.94
N ALA A 16 -10.59 -5.71 -11.88
CA ALA A 16 -10.05 -4.66 -12.75
C ALA A 16 -9.77 -3.36 -11.98
N LEU A 17 -10.48 -3.10 -10.89
CA LEU A 17 -10.24 -1.92 -10.05
C LEU A 17 -9.13 -2.15 -9.01
N ALA A 18 -9.00 -3.37 -8.47
CA ALA A 18 -7.92 -3.72 -7.55
C ALA A 18 -6.56 -3.84 -8.27
N GLY A 19 -6.55 -4.15 -9.57
CA GLY A 19 -5.32 -4.24 -10.38
C GLY A 19 -4.72 -2.90 -10.80
N CYS A 20 -5.41 -1.78 -10.58
CA CYS A 20 -4.93 -0.48 -11.06
C CYS A 20 -4.16 0.36 -10.04
N GLU A 21 -4.03 -0.03 -8.79
CA GLU A 21 -3.35 0.77 -7.76
C GLU A 21 -2.09 0.18 -7.15
N LYS A 22 -1.60 -0.96 -7.64
CA LYS A 22 -0.26 -1.46 -7.25
C LYS A 22 0.90 -0.76 -7.97
N GLU A 23 0.70 0.45 -8.46
CA GLU A 23 1.75 1.17 -9.20
C GLU A 23 2.67 2.04 -8.36
N HIS A 24 2.69 2.00 -7.03
CA HIS A 24 3.37 3.13 -6.41
C HIS A 24 4.41 2.91 -5.35
N THR A 25 4.89 1.72 -5.11
CA THR A 25 6.00 1.57 -4.15
C THR A 25 7.19 0.76 -4.62
N GLY A 26 7.37 0.59 -5.87
CA GLY A 26 8.50 -0.21 -6.35
C GLY A 26 9.13 0.27 -7.63
N TYR A 27 8.76 1.45 -8.06
CA TYR A 27 9.26 1.91 -9.30
C TYR A 27 10.35 2.81 -9.08
N LEU A 28 11.41 2.32 -9.45
CA LEU A 28 11.95 3.05 -10.49
C LEU A 28 13.24 2.56 -10.82
N PHE A 29 13.29 2.19 -11.91
CA PHE A 29 14.31 2.39 -12.91
C PHE A 29 14.16 1.27 -13.91
N THR A 30 13.20 1.45 -14.82
CA THR A 30 13.34 0.86 -16.14
C THR A 30 14.36 1.71 -16.88
N GLU A 31 15.26 1.08 -17.60
CA GLU A 31 16.37 1.67 -18.36
C GLU A 31 15.98 2.80 -19.35
N ASN A 32 14.72 3.16 -19.45
CA ASN A 32 14.18 4.12 -20.40
C ASN A 32 13.62 5.41 -19.80
N THR A 33 13.68 5.62 -18.49
CA THR A 33 13.21 6.88 -17.91
C THR A 33 14.37 7.87 -17.85
N ARG A 34 14.50 8.68 -18.88
CA ARG A 34 15.39 9.84 -18.85
C ARG A 34 14.73 10.93 -18.03
N TYR A 35 15.19 11.12 -16.80
CA TYR A 35 14.88 12.35 -16.07
C TYR A 35 15.65 13.51 -16.68
N PRO A 36 15.03 14.68 -16.88
CA PRO A 36 15.77 15.86 -17.29
C PRO A 36 16.83 16.16 -16.23
N ILE A 37 18.07 16.28 -16.68
CA ILE A 37 19.26 16.55 -15.84
C ILE A 37 19.06 17.78 -14.97
N ASP A 38 18.23 18.71 -15.40
CA ASP A 38 17.92 19.96 -14.69
C ASP A 38 17.12 19.77 -13.40
N SER A 39 16.54 18.59 -13.15
CA SER A 39 15.80 18.27 -11.91
C SER A 39 16.64 17.51 -10.89
N LEU A 40 17.82 17.05 -11.26
CA LEU A 40 18.76 16.39 -10.35
C LEU A 40 19.64 17.48 -9.71
N LYS A 41 19.36 17.83 -8.46
CA LYS A 41 20.34 18.52 -7.63
C LYS A 41 21.54 17.59 -7.49
N ILE A 42 22.64 17.87 -8.20
CA ILE A 42 23.91 17.22 -7.95
C ILE A 42 24.40 17.74 -6.60
N ILE A 43 24.11 17.00 -5.55
CA ILE A 43 24.58 17.30 -4.20
C ILE A 43 25.97 16.66 -4.09
N ARG A 44 26.99 17.45 -3.76
CA ARG A 44 28.31 16.91 -3.46
C ARG A 44 28.21 16.01 -2.22
N TYR A 45 29.06 15.01 -2.12
CA TYR A 45 29.06 14.07 -1.01
C TYR A 45 29.13 14.74 0.38
N GLU A 46 29.89 15.83 0.49
CA GLU A 46 29.99 16.63 1.71
C GLU A 46 28.66 17.34 2.03
N ASP A 47 28.02 17.92 1.03
CA ASP A 47 26.73 18.60 1.16
C ASP A 47 25.61 17.59 1.48
N TYR A 48 25.71 16.38 0.92
CA TYR A 48 24.79 15.27 1.20
C TYR A 48 24.82 14.89 2.70
N ASN A 49 25.99 14.63 3.25
CA ASN A 49 26.11 14.26 4.66
C ASN A 49 25.61 15.37 5.59
N GLN A 50 25.90 16.63 5.29
CA GLN A 50 25.41 17.77 6.07
C GLN A 50 23.90 17.87 6.00
N GLU A 51 23.28 17.64 4.84
CA GLU A 51 21.84 17.70 4.68
C GLU A 51 21.15 16.54 5.41
N VAL A 52 21.69 15.34 5.35
CA VAL A 52 21.18 14.18 6.13
C VAL A 52 21.23 14.49 7.63
N ILE A 53 22.36 14.98 8.13
CA ILE A 53 22.50 15.34 9.55
C ILE A 53 21.47 16.40 9.94
N ARG A 54 21.31 17.44 9.11
CA ARG A 54 20.34 18.52 9.35
C ARG A 54 18.90 17.99 9.46
N LEU A 55 18.51 17.08 8.56
CA LEU A 55 17.17 16.50 8.55
C LEU A 55 16.95 15.53 9.74
N GLU A 56 17.97 14.76 10.09
CA GLU A 56 17.94 13.89 11.28
C GLU A 56 17.84 14.72 12.58
N GLU A 57 18.60 15.81 12.68
CA GLU A 57 18.50 16.74 13.81
C GLU A 57 17.11 17.37 13.90
N GLN A 58 16.51 17.75 12.77
CA GLN A 58 15.15 18.25 12.73
C GLN A 58 14.14 17.16 13.23
N LEU A 59 14.27 15.91 12.77
CA LEU A 59 13.42 14.83 13.24
C LEU A 59 13.54 14.60 14.76
N ASN A 60 14.73 14.80 15.29
CA ASN A 60 15.00 14.63 16.72
C ASN A 60 14.65 15.87 17.56
N SER A 61 14.33 17.01 16.94
CA SER A 61 13.99 18.25 17.64
C SER A 61 12.56 18.36 18.11
N TYR A 62 11.66 17.48 17.61
CA TYR A 62 10.26 17.50 18.04
C TYR A 62 10.14 17.17 19.51
N SER A 63 9.30 17.93 20.22
CA SER A 63 9.09 17.81 21.64
C SER A 63 7.61 17.99 22.02
N GLY A 64 7.28 17.74 23.27
CA GLY A 64 5.93 17.93 23.80
C GLY A 64 4.87 17.16 23.02
N GLU A 65 3.74 17.79 22.73
CA GLU A 65 2.59 17.14 22.12
C GLU A 65 2.85 16.62 20.70
N ILE A 66 3.78 17.23 19.96
CA ILE A 66 4.19 16.74 18.62
C ILE A 66 4.89 15.39 18.77
N LEU A 67 5.85 15.29 19.70
CA LEU A 67 6.59 14.05 19.94
C LEU A 67 5.67 12.94 20.46
N ASP A 68 4.76 13.26 21.37
CA ASP A 68 3.78 12.30 21.90
C ASP A 68 2.87 11.78 20.78
N SER A 69 2.39 12.67 19.92
CA SER A 69 1.56 12.29 18.77
C SER A 69 2.35 11.47 17.73
N LEU A 70 3.63 11.79 17.53
CA LEU A 70 4.51 11.03 16.63
C LEU A 70 4.78 9.62 17.16
N ASN A 71 4.96 9.46 18.47
CA ASN A 71 5.12 8.14 19.08
C ASN A 71 3.83 7.31 18.98
N ALA A 72 2.68 7.94 19.19
CA ALA A 72 1.38 7.29 18.99
C ALA A 72 1.19 6.88 17.49
N TYR A 73 1.58 7.73 16.56
CA TYR A 73 1.55 7.42 15.12
C TYR A 73 2.38 6.18 14.79
N ARG A 74 3.64 6.13 15.25
CA ARG A 74 4.54 4.98 15.02
C ARG A 74 3.99 3.69 15.59
N THR A 75 3.31 3.76 16.76
CA THR A 75 2.69 2.58 17.35
C THR A 75 1.55 2.05 16.47
N ILE A 76 0.69 2.94 16.00
CA ILE A 76 -0.44 2.56 15.11
C ILE A 76 0.07 2.08 13.74
N GLU A 77 1.11 2.71 13.21
CA GLU A 77 1.74 2.29 11.94
C GLU A 77 2.28 0.86 12.03
N ALA A 78 2.94 0.50 13.15
CA ALA A 78 3.42 -0.87 13.39
C ALA A 78 2.30 -1.90 13.61
N GLU A 79 1.14 -1.47 14.11
CA GLU A 79 -0.06 -2.32 14.19
C GLU A 79 -0.70 -2.48 12.81
N GLU A 80 -0.80 -1.41 12.04
CA GLU A 80 -1.35 -1.41 10.68
C GLU A 80 -0.56 -2.31 9.74
N GLU A 81 0.77 -2.33 9.84
CA GLU A 81 1.63 -3.21 9.04
C GLU A 81 1.24 -4.69 9.20
N LYS A 82 0.99 -5.13 10.44
CA LYS A 82 0.53 -6.51 10.70
C LYS A 82 -0.87 -6.79 10.16
N ILE A 83 -1.74 -5.79 10.19
CA ILE A 83 -3.09 -5.90 9.65
C ILE A 83 -3.04 -6.01 8.12
N ILE A 84 -2.17 -5.26 7.47
CA ILE A 84 -1.94 -5.34 6.01
C ILE A 84 -1.41 -6.72 5.63
N GLU A 85 -0.47 -7.29 6.38
CA GLU A 85 0.02 -8.66 6.14
C GLU A 85 -1.13 -9.69 6.18
N GLU A 86 -2.07 -9.55 7.10
CA GLU A 86 -3.23 -10.43 7.18
C GLU A 86 -4.23 -10.17 6.05
N LEU A 87 -4.44 -8.92 5.64
CA LEU A 87 -5.24 -8.58 4.46
C LEU A 87 -4.66 -9.21 3.19
N ASP A 88 -3.35 -9.09 2.98
CA ASP A 88 -2.65 -9.70 1.85
C ASP A 88 -2.79 -11.23 1.86
N ARG A 89 -2.74 -11.85 3.04
CA ARG A 89 -2.98 -13.29 3.22
C ARG A 89 -4.41 -13.69 2.83
N LEU A 90 -5.40 -12.93 3.27
CA LEU A 90 -6.81 -13.17 2.95
C LEU A 90 -7.09 -12.95 1.45
N GLU A 91 -6.52 -11.91 0.86
CA GLU A 91 -6.57 -11.67 -0.59
C GLU A 91 -5.97 -12.84 -1.37
N GLY A 92 -4.83 -13.36 -0.93
CA GLY A 92 -4.22 -14.55 -1.52
C GLY A 92 -5.11 -15.79 -1.46
N ILE A 93 -5.87 -15.97 -0.38
CA ILE A 93 -6.86 -17.07 -0.27
C ILE A 93 -8.01 -16.84 -1.26
N MET A 94 -8.56 -15.64 -1.32
CA MET A 94 -9.64 -15.28 -2.24
C MET A 94 -9.22 -15.52 -3.70
N ASN A 95 -8.04 -15.04 -4.10
CA ASN A 95 -7.49 -15.23 -5.43
C ASN A 95 -7.35 -16.70 -5.78
N LYS A 96 -6.83 -17.52 -4.85
CA LYS A 96 -6.68 -18.97 -5.04
C LYS A 96 -8.01 -19.70 -5.24
N HIS A 97 -9.08 -19.27 -4.58
CA HIS A 97 -10.42 -19.83 -4.81
C HIS A 97 -10.97 -19.40 -6.18
N GLY A 98 -10.78 -18.14 -6.58
CA GLY A 98 -11.14 -17.66 -7.91
C GLY A 98 -10.41 -18.41 -9.04
N GLU A 99 -9.10 -18.63 -8.88
CA GLU A 99 -8.31 -19.41 -9.84
C GLU A 99 -8.83 -20.86 -9.98
N LYS A 100 -9.23 -21.49 -8.87
CA LYS A 100 -9.78 -22.84 -8.91
C LYS A 100 -11.14 -22.92 -9.62
N LEU A 101 -12.01 -21.92 -9.41
CA LEU A 101 -13.28 -21.85 -10.10
C LEU A 101 -13.07 -21.64 -11.60
N ASN A 102 -12.23 -20.69 -11.99
CA ASN A 102 -11.90 -20.42 -13.38
C ASN A 102 -11.26 -21.66 -14.06
N ALA A 103 -10.25 -22.27 -13.41
CA ALA A 103 -9.60 -23.47 -13.94
C ALA A 103 -10.54 -24.68 -14.08
N TYR A 104 -11.63 -24.72 -13.31
CA TYR A 104 -12.68 -25.73 -13.47
C TYR A 104 -13.58 -25.40 -14.67
N LEU A 105 -14.02 -24.16 -14.80
CA LEU A 105 -14.89 -23.73 -15.91
C LEU A 105 -14.18 -23.79 -17.26
N ASP A 106 -12.90 -23.45 -17.30
CA ASP A 106 -12.07 -23.49 -18.53
C ASP A 106 -11.90 -24.89 -19.14
N GLN A 107 -12.33 -25.96 -18.44
CA GLN A 107 -12.32 -27.33 -18.97
C GLN A 107 -13.50 -27.62 -19.93
N PHE A 108 -14.47 -26.73 -20.00
CA PHE A 108 -15.70 -26.89 -20.76
C PHE A 108 -15.78 -25.84 -21.86
N GLU A 109 -16.25 -26.25 -23.07
CA GLU A 109 -16.50 -25.30 -24.17
C GLU A 109 -17.73 -24.43 -23.90
N ASP A 110 -18.72 -24.99 -23.18
CA ASP A 110 -19.90 -24.30 -22.69
C ASP A 110 -20.01 -24.52 -21.16
N GLU A 111 -20.09 -23.43 -20.40
CA GLU A 111 -20.22 -23.50 -18.93
C GLU A 111 -21.45 -24.31 -18.47
N SER A 112 -22.46 -24.47 -19.33
CA SER A 112 -23.64 -25.30 -19.06
C SER A 112 -23.34 -26.80 -19.01
N ASP A 113 -22.19 -27.23 -19.51
CA ASP A 113 -21.74 -28.63 -19.47
C ASP A 113 -21.02 -28.97 -18.15
N ALA A 114 -20.68 -27.97 -17.34
CA ALA A 114 -20.07 -28.15 -16.05
C ALA A 114 -21.07 -28.73 -15.02
N ASP A 115 -20.56 -29.54 -14.10
CA ASP A 115 -21.38 -30.07 -13.01
C ASP A 115 -21.86 -28.92 -12.11
N PRO A 116 -23.19 -28.68 -12.01
CA PRO A 116 -23.74 -27.55 -11.28
C PRO A 116 -23.44 -27.62 -9.77
N ASP A 117 -23.36 -28.79 -9.19
CA ASP A 117 -23.08 -28.98 -7.77
C ASP A 117 -21.61 -28.56 -7.49
N ARG A 118 -20.70 -28.89 -8.41
CA ARG A 118 -19.30 -28.54 -8.30
C ARG A 118 -19.08 -27.05 -8.52
N VAL A 119 -19.76 -26.44 -9.48
CA VAL A 119 -19.74 -24.99 -9.68
C VAL A 119 -20.23 -24.26 -8.43
N GLN A 120 -21.34 -24.73 -7.86
CA GLN A 120 -21.88 -24.13 -6.64
C GLN A 120 -20.89 -24.22 -5.48
N GLU A 121 -20.29 -25.40 -5.24
CA GLU A 121 -19.29 -25.58 -4.18
C GLU A 121 -18.10 -24.60 -4.34
N LEU A 122 -17.58 -24.46 -5.55
CA LEU A 122 -16.44 -23.56 -5.82
C LEU A 122 -16.84 -22.09 -5.67
N THR A 123 -18.05 -21.72 -6.10
CA THR A 123 -18.61 -20.39 -5.92
C THR A 123 -18.80 -20.06 -4.44
N ASP A 124 -19.37 -20.97 -3.64
CA ASP A 124 -19.54 -20.78 -2.20
C ASP A 124 -18.19 -20.57 -1.49
N ASN A 125 -17.13 -21.25 -1.95
CA ASN A 125 -15.79 -21.07 -1.40
C ASN A 125 -15.21 -19.69 -1.76
N CYS A 126 -15.47 -19.19 -2.97
CA CYS A 126 -15.09 -17.84 -3.37
C CYS A 126 -15.83 -16.78 -2.53
N GLU A 127 -17.14 -16.96 -2.38
CA GLU A 127 -17.98 -16.04 -1.58
C GLU A 127 -17.51 -15.97 -0.12
N LYS A 128 -17.27 -17.12 0.51
CA LYS A 128 -16.76 -17.17 1.90
C LYS A 128 -15.40 -16.48 2.05
N ALA A 129 -14.50 -16.71 1.10
CA ALA A 129 -13.18 -16.07 1.13
C ALA A 129 -13.29 -14.55 0.96
N TYR A 130 -14.15 -14.09 0.06
CA TYR A 130 -14.43 -12.67 -0.16
C TYR A 130 -15.07 -12.03 1.08
N GLU A 131 -16.08 -12.67 1.68
CA GLU A 131 -16.72 -12.20 2.91
C GLU A 131 -15.71 -12.06 4.06
N ALA A 132 -14.80 -13.03 4.19
CA ALA A 132 -13.76 -12.98 5.22
C ALA A 132 -12.82 -11.79 5.01
N TRP A 133 -12.39 -11.53 3.76
CA TRP A 133 -11.54 -10.42 3.41
C TRP A 133 -12.24 -9.07 3.66
N VAL A 134 -13.48 -8.90 3.16
CA VAL A 134 -14.26 -7.66 3.35
C VAL A 134 -14.53 -7.40 4.83
N THR A 135 -14.91 -8.43 5.59
CA THR A 135 -15.17 -8.28 7.02
C THR A 135 -13.93 -7.81 7.76
N TYR A 136 -12.77 -8.40 7.46
CA TYR A 136 -11.52 -8.01 8.08
C TYR A 136 -11.10 -6.59 7.69
N GLU A 137 -11.27 -6.22 6.41
CA GLU A 137 -11.03 -4.85 5.96
C GLU A 137 -11.89 -3.85 6.71
N LEU A 138 -13.20 -4.07 6.78
CA LEU A 138 -14.13 -3.12 7.36
C LEU A 138 -14.06 -3.05 8.89
N GLU A 139 -13.89 -4.20 9.56
CA GLU A 139 -13.96 -4.28 11.02
C GLU A 139 -12.59 -4.09 11.71
N VAL A 140 -11.50 -4.40 11.02
CA VAL A 140 -10.15 -4.34 11.60
C VAL A 140 -9.31 -3.24 10.95
N TYR A 141 -9.14 -3.26 9.62
CA TYR A 141 -8.26 -2.32 8.95
C TYR A 141 -8.81 -0.88 8.96
N GLN A 142 -10.04 -0.68 8.55
CA GLN A 142 -10.63 0.67 8.44
C GLN A 142 -10.60 1.46 9.75
N PRO A 143 -10.92 0.89 10.93
CA PRO A 143 -10.80 1.61 12.19
C PRO A 143 -9.36 2.05 12.51
N VAL A 144 -8.37 1.19 12.28
CA VAL A 144 -6.96 1.49 12.54
C VAL A 144 -6.46 2.57 11.59
N TYR A 145 -6.78 2.46 10.30
CA TYR A 145 -6.49 3.48 9.29
C TYR A 145 -7.06 4.86 9.68
N GLN A 146 -8.32 4.91 10.15
CA GLN A 146 -8.95 6.16 10.58
C GLN A 146 -8.27 6.77 11.80
N ILE A 147 -7.79 5.95 12.74
CA ILE A 147 -7.03 6.42 13.90
C ILE A 147 -5.70 7.00 13.43
N ARG A 148 -4.96 6.29 12.57
CA ARG A 148 -3.70 6.76 12.01
C ARG A 148 -3.87 8.09 11.28
N ASP A 149 -4.85 8.20 10.39
CA ASP A 149 -5.14 9.42 9.63
C ASP A 149 -5.49 10.61 10.54
N ARG A 150 -6.22 10.35 11.64
CA ARG A 150 -6.53 11.39 12.63
C ARG A 150 -5.27 11.89 13.35
N ILE A 151 -4.37 10.97 13.73
CA ILE A 151 -3.11 11.32 14.40
C ILE A 151 -2.21 12.08 13.43
N GLU A 152 -2.12 11.65 12.17
CA GLU A 152 -1.36 12.33 11.12
C GLU A 152 -1.85 13.77 10.91
N ARG A 153 -3.16 13.96 10.81
CA ARG A 153 -3.75 15.31 10.70
C ARG A 153 -3.45 16.18 11.93
N LYS A 154 -3.47 15.59 13.12
CA LYS A 154 -3.10 16.29 14.35
C LYS A 154 -1.64 16.73 14.34
N ILE A 155 -0.71 15.86 13.94
CA ILE A 155 0.71 16.20 13.82
C ILE A 155 0.91 17.35 12.82
N LYS A 156 0.27 17.29 11.66
CA LYS A 156 0.33 18.35 10.65
C LYS A 156 -0.14 19.70 11.20
N ALA A 157 -1.25 19.70 11.94
CA ALA A 157 -1.78 20.92 12.55
C ALA A 157 -0.82 21.49 13.60
N LEU A 158 -0.31 20.67 14.52
CA LEU A 158 0.64 21.08 15.53
C LEU A 158 1.94 21.63 14.94
N CYS A 159 2.47 21.00 13.89
CA CYS A 159 3.64 21.49 13.20
C CYS A 159 3.37 22.84 12.51
N GLN A 160 2.21 23.00 11.88
CA GLN A 160 1.81 24.25 11.25
C GLN A 160 1.69 25.39 12.28
N GLU A 161 1.08 25.16 13.42
CA GLU A 161 0.96 26.13 14.51
C GLU A 161 2.32 26.54 15.08
N ALA A 162 3.25 25.57 15.16
CA ALA A 162 4.60 25.80 15.64
C ALA A 162 5.55 26.42 14.58
N GLY A 163 5.09 26.55 13.32
CA GLY A 163 5.95 26.98 12.21
C GLY A 163 7.05 26.00 11.86
N LEU A 164 6.82 24.71 12.12
CA LEU A 164 7.77 23.62 11.87
C LEU A 164 7.35 22.83 10.61
N GLU A 165 8.35 22.26 9.95
CA GLU A 165 8.13 21.26 8.92
C GLU A 165 7.53 19.98 9.52
N THR A 166 6.73 19.22 8.77
CA THR A 166 6.17 17.97 9.31
C THR A 166 7.21 16.85 9.28
N PRO A 167 7.22 15.92 10.27
CA PRO A 167 8.12 14.79 10.25
C PRO A 167 7.96 13.90 8.99
N PHE A 168 6.77 13.86 8.41
CA PHE A 168 6.48 13.13 7.15
C PHE A 168 7.19 13.78 5.94
N THR A 169 7.25 15.12 5.89
CA THR A 169 7.98 15.83 4.84
C THR A 169 9.48 15.56 4.96
N ILE A 170 10.01 15.67 6.17
CA ILE A 170 11.43 15.44 6.46
C ILE A 170 11.83 14.00 6.14
N ALA A 171 11.03 13.02 6.57
CA ALA A 171 11.29 11.60 6.28
C ALA A 171 11.30 11.32 4.77
N ARG A 172 10.39 11.93 4.00
CA ARG A 172 10.36 11.81 2.54
C ARG A 172 11.60 12.43 1.88
N GLU A 173 12.10 13.52 2.40
CA GLU A 173 13.32 14.15 1.89
C GLU A 173 14.56 13.32 2.18
N LEU A 174 14.65 12.75 3.39
CA LEU A 174 15.70 11.79 3.73
C LEU A 174 15.69 10.56 2.81
N GLU A 175 14.53 10.00 2.56
CA GLU A 175 14.37 8.86 1.66
C GLU A 175 14.80 9.19 0.22
N LYS A 176 14.46 10.39 -0.26
CA LYS A 176 14.93 10.86 -1.58
C LYS A 176 16.44 10.98 -1.64
N LEU A 177 17.07 11.55 -0.61
CA LEU A 177 18.52 11.66 -0.53
C LEU A 177 19.20 10.29 -0.50
N GLN A 178 18.68 9.35 0.27
CA GLN A 178 19.20 7.99 0.35
C GLN A 178 19.09 7.25 -0.99
N LYS A 179 17.97 7.43 -1.70
CA LYS A 179 17.78 6.86 -3.05
C LYS A 179 18.73 7.51 -4.07
N GLN A 180 18.97 8.80 -3.99
CA GLN A 180 19.94 9.48 -4.85
C GLN A 180 21.36 8.98 -4.63
N GLN A 181 21.77 8.78 -3.37
CA GLN A 181 23.10 8.22 -3.05
C GLN A 181 23.27 6.79 -3.60
N ALA A 182 22.22 5.97 -3.55
CA ALA A 182 22.26 4.61 -4.08
C ALA A 182 22.45 4.55 -5.60
N LEU A 183 22.14 5.65 -6.31
CA LEU A 183 22.27 5.76 -7.77
C LEU A 183 23.62 6.37 -8.22
N ASP A 184 24.32 7.07 -7.34
CA ASP A 184 25.60 7.72 -7.64
C ASP A 184 26.81 6.77 -7.59
N ILE A 185 26.61 5.48 -7.74
CA ILE A 185 27.70 4.54 -7.96
C ILE A 185 27.74 4.15 -9.44
N PRO A 186 28.77 4.56 -10.18
CA PRO A 186 30.02 3.79 -10.10
C PRO A 186 31.26 4.67 -9.97
N TRP A 187 31.97 4.44 -8.93
CA TRP A 187 33.35 4.87 -8.84
C TRP A 187 34.25 3.73 -9.29
N THR A 188 34.72 3.79 -10.49
CA THR A 188 35.95 3.13 -10.94
C THR A 188 37.01 4.17 -11.16
#